data_1c00310d63e3e8945aafda955d2446d4
#
_entry.id   1c00310d63e3e8945aafda955d2446d4
#
_cell.length_a   1.000
_cell.length_b   1.000
_cell.length_c   1.000
_cell.angle_alpha   90.00
_cell.angle_beta   90.00
_cell.angle_gamma   90.00
#
_symmetry.space_group_name_H-M   'P 1'
#
loop_
_entity.id
_entity.type
_entity.pdbx_description
1 polymer ?
#
loop_
_entity_poly.entity_id
_entity_poly.type
_entity_poly.pdbx_seq_one_letter_code
_entity_poly.pdbx_strand_id
1 'polypeptide(L)' 'MNRYMKNTLKPGEITKRSGQYEIIGPRGGKTGEEITSVKGKPLPPTPKAGFSYKLTDPTKH' A
#
# COMPACT_ATOMS: atom_id res chain seq x y z
N MET A 1 3.47 -18.80 -10.26
CA MET A 1 2.78 -18.52 -9.70
C MET A 1 2.85 -17.66 -8.61
N ASN A 2 3.24 -16.69 -8.40
CA ASN A 2 3.42 -15.79 -7.40
C ASN A 2 2.41 -14.77 -7.31
N ARG A 3 1.19 -15.17 -7.29
CA ARG A 3 0.23 -14.24 -7.25
C ARG A 3 0.20 -13.42 -6.05
N TYR A 4 0.77 -13.83 -4.96
CA TYR A 4 0.75 -13.04 -3.78
C TYR A 4 1.52 -11.77 -3.95
N MET A 5 2.33 -11.66 -4.95
CA MET A 5 3.05 -10.46 -5.13
C MET A 5 2.21 -9.33 -5.61
N LYS A 6 1.01 -9.61 -6.03
CA LYS A 6 0.20 -8.54 -6.53
C LYS A 6 -0.48 -7.76 -5.47
N ASN A 7 -0.20 -8.04 -4.22
CA ASN A 7 -0.86 -7.31 -3.15
C ASN A 7 -0.26 -5.95 -2.85
N THR A 8 0.77 -5.55 -3.57
CA THR A 8 1.37 -4.24 -3.33
C THR A 8 0.93 -3.25 -4.38
N LEU A 9 0.81 -2.00 -3.95
CA LEU A 9 0.44 -0.90 -4.82
C LEU A 9 1.53 0.14 -4.79
N LYS A 10 1.61 0.93 -5.84
CA LYS A 10 2.64 1.94 -5.93
C LYS A 10 2.10 3.30 -5.55
N PRO A 11 2.97 4.22 -5.10
CA PRO A 11 2.52 5.57 -4.84
C PRO A 11 1.85 6.15 -6.08
N GLY A 12 0.75 6.84 -5.88
CA GLY A 12 0.00 7.42 -6.98
C GLY A 12 -1.06 6.52 -7.55
N GLU A 13 -1.01 5.22 -7.27
CA GLU A 13 -2.08 4.34 -7.74
C GLU A 13 -3.36 4.65 -6.99
N ILE A 14 -4.47 4.42 -7.66
CA ILE A 14 -5.76 4.68 -7.04
C ILE A 14 -6.07 3.54 -6.07
N THR A 15 -6.43 3.92 -4.85
CA THR A 15 -6.77 2.96 -3.81
C THR A 15 -8.03 2.20 -4.21
N LYS A 16 -7.95 0.89 -4.22
CA LYS A 16 -9.08 0.06 -4.60
C LYS A 16 -9.93 -0.38 -3.43
N ARG A 17 -9.38 -0.40 -2.25
CA ARG A 17 -10.11 -0.78 -1.05
C ARG A 17 -9.70 0.14 0.08
N SER A 18 -10.68 0.67 0.79
CA SER A 18 -10.39 1.51 1.95
C SER A 18 -9.78 0.66 3.05
N GLY A 19 -8.83 1.20 3.76
CA GLY A 19 -8.22 0.49 4.86
C GLY A 19 -6.86 1.04 5.21
N GLN A 20 -6.15 0.27 6.01
CA GLN A 20 -4.81 0.62 6.43
C GLN A 20 -3.81 -0.02 5.48
N TYR A 21 -2.85 0.78 5.06
CA TYR A 21 -1.82 0.31 4.14
C TYR A 21 -0.47 0.51 4.79
N GLU A 22 0.35 -0.52 4.75
CA GLU A 22 1.69 -0.43 5.30
C GLU A 22 2.66 -0.07 4.19
N ILE A 23 3.64 0.76 4.49
CA ILE A 23 4.67 1.13 3.54
C ILE A 23 5.73 0.03 3.56
N ILE A 24 5.98 -0.52 2.38
CA ILE A 24 6.90 -1.64 2.21
C ILE A 24 8.14 -1.13 1.50
N GLY A 25 9.30 -1.52 1.96
CA GLY A 25 10.55 -1.10 1.36
C GLY A 25 10.82 -1.75 0.02
N PRO A 26 11.83 -1.28 -0.69
CA PRO A 26 12.11 -1.78 -2.04
C PRO A 26 12.44 -3.25 -2.09
N ARG A 27 12.88 -3.82 -0.99
CA ARG A 27 13.18 -5.24 -0.97
C ARG A 27 12.08 -6.04 -0.33
N GLY A 28 10.91 -5.45 -0.16
CA GLY A 28 9.81 -6.16 0.45
C GLY A 28 9.79 -6.12 1.96
N GLY A 29 10.68 -5.35 2.58
CA GLY A 29 10.72 -5.28 4.02
C GLY A 29 9.67 -4.35 4.58
N LYS A 30 9.13 -4.71 5.73
CA LYS A 30 8.14 -3.87 6.38
C LYS A 30 8.81 -2.70 7.07
N THR A 31 8.23 -1.52 6.91
CA THR A 31 8.79 -0.35 7.57
C THR A 31 8.13 -0.06 8.91
N GLY A 32 6.97 -0.65 9.13
CA GLY A 32 6.23 -0.36 10.35
C GLY A 32 5.37 0.88 10.27
N GLU A 33 5.41 1.59 9.15
CA GLU A 33 4.59 2.78 8.99
C GLU A 33 3.36 2.47 8.19
N GLU A 34 2.23 2.96 8.65
CA GLU A 34 0.98 2.70 7.99
C GLU A 34 0.25 4.01 7.71
N ILE A 35 -0.56 3.99 6.67
CA ILE A 35 -1.43 5.10 6.37
C ILE A 35 -2.83 4.57 6.17
N THR A 36 -3.79 5.45 6.27
CA THR A 36 -5.18 5.12 5.96
C THR A 36 -5.47 5.68 4.58
N SER A 37 -6.03 4.85 3.71
CA SER A 37 -6.40 5.31 2.38
C SER A 37 -7.82 4.88 2.07
N VAL A 38 -8.52 5.71 1.31
CA VAL A 38 -9.93 5.51 1.00
C VAL A 38 -10.06 5.16 -0.47
N LYS A 39 -10.96 4.24 -0.75
CA LYS A 39 -11.20 3.82 -2.12
C LYS A 39 -11.41 5.03 -3.01
N GLY A 40 -10.77 5.04 -4.14
CA GLY A 40 -10.88 6.12 -5.10
C GLY A 40 -9.87 7.23 -4.95
N LYS A 41 -9.09 7.20 -3.87
CA LYS A 41 -8.07 8.23 -3.67
C LYS A 41 -6.70 7.71 -4.07
N PRO A 42 -5.84 8.55 -4.62
CA PRO A 42 -4.50 8.09 -4.95
C PRO A 42 -3.68 7.90 -3.69
N LEU A 43 -2.83 6.89 -3.72
CA LEU A 43 -1.92 6.66 -2.61
C LEU A 43 -0.87 7.77 -2.60
N PRO A 44 -0.54 8.29 -1.42
CA PRO A 44 0.41 9.40 -1.36
C PRO A 44 1.81 8.97 -1.72
N PRO A 45 2.68 9.92 -2.04
CA PRO A 45 4.06 9.58 -2.32
C PRO A 45 4.75 9.03 -1.10
N THR A 46 5.67 8.10 -1.33
CA THR A 46 6.48 7.55 -0.24
C THR A 46 7.69 8.44 -0.02
N PRO A 47 8.33 8.33 1.15
CA PRO A 47 9.49 9.17 1.42
C PRO A 47 10.65 8.95 0.47
N LYS A 48 10.78 7.75 -0.07
CA LYS A 48 11.85 7.43 -0.96
C LYS A 48 11.34 6.61 -2.11
N ALA A 49 12.06 6.62 -3.21
CA ALA A 49 11.69 5.82 -4.37
C ALA A 49 11.80 4.34 -4.07
N GLY A 50 11.01 3.55 -4.76
CA GLY A 50 11.09 2.11 -4.62
C GLY A 50 10.22 1.53 -3.54
N PHE A 51 9.55 2.36 -2.75
CA PHE A 51 8.64 1.86 -1.73
C PHE A 51 7.27 1.63 -2.32
N SER A 52 6.52 0.76 -1.68
CA SER A 52 5.18 0.43 -2.13
C SER A 52 4.25 0.32 -0.93
N TYR A 53 2.98 0.05 -1.19
CA TYR A 53 1.97 -0.06 -0.14
C TYR A 53 1.36 -1.44 -0.15
N LYS A 54 1.04 -1.95 1.02
CA LYS A 54 0.37 -3.24 1.13
C LYS A 54 -0.81 -3.10 2.07
N LEU A 55 -1.97 -3.53 1.61
CA LEU A 55 -3.17 -3.48 2.44
C LEU A 55 -3.03 -4.46 3.60
N THR A 56 -3.14 -3.96 4.82
CA THR A 56 -2.99 -4.81 5.99
C THR A 56 -4.28 -4.96 6.77
N ASP A 57 -5.19 -3.99 6.63
CA ASP A 57 -6.42 -4.05 7.42
C ASP A 57 -7.54 -3.36 6.65
N PRO A 58 -8.28 -4.10 5.85
CA PRO A 58 -9.35 -3.48 5.06
C PRO A 58 -10.47 -3.00 5.95
N THR A 59 -10.99 -1.84 5.59
CA THR A 59 -12.13 -1.29 6.29
C THR A 59 -13.40 -1.93 5.77
N LYS A 60 -14.27 -2.35 6.67
CA LYS A 60 -15.50 -2.94 6.26
C LYS A 60 -16.61 -1.96 6.29
N HIS A 61 -16.95 -1.43 5.21
CA HIS A 61 -18.06 -0.49 5.16
C HIS A 61 -18.91 -0.75 3.98
#